data_9b311bbd88950110bb26ad3707a64a82
#
_entry.id   9b311bbd88950110bb26ad3707a64a82
#
_cell.length_a   1.000
_cell.length_b   1.000
_cell.length_c   1.000
_cell.angle_alpha   90.00
_cell.angle_beta   90.00
_cell.angle_gamma   90.00
#
_symmetry.space_group_name_H-M   'P 1'
#
loop_
_entity.id
_entity.type
_entity.pdbx_description
1 polymer ?
#
loop_
_entity_poly.entity_id
_entity_poly.type
_entity_poly.pdbx_seq_one_letter_code
_entity_poly.pdbx_strand_id
1 'polypeptide(L)'
;MTYDPVANFSTDLTKFLTEGVRNRYLSGEFGVCNVYSRRTRHLINGKVMFTLDVANISIDGGLRGNGIGMGIINKMHEMNPYQATYIESLLNEGLHQRLLNEGWIPVKDTYPPCVYKIANQWQTQNSV
;
A
#
# COMPACT_ATOMS: atom_id res chain seq x y z
N MET A 1 26.66 5.85 -6.36
CA MET A 1 25.57 5.33 -5.52
C MET A 1 24.29 5.25 -6.36
N THR A 2 23.68 4.10 -6.36
CA THR A 2 22.46 3.90 -7.12
C THR A 2 21.27 4.38 -6.29
N TYR A 3 20.42 5.19 -6.88
CA TYR A 3 19.19 5.61 -6.25
C TYR A 3 18.19 4.45 -6.24
N ASP A 4 17.66 4.09 -5.07
CA ASP A 4 16.66 3.06 -4.92
C ASP A 4 15.40 3.66 -4.29
N PRO A 5 14.36 3.96 -5.10
CA PRO A 5 13.14 4.57 -4.58
C PRO A 5 12.43 3.71 -3.54
N VAL A 6 12.49 2.40 -3.65
CA VAL A 6 11.82 1.51 -2.70
C VAL A 6 12.52 1.52 -1.36
N ALA A 7 13.86 1.46 -1.34
CA ALA A 7 14.63 1.51 -0.10
C ALA A 7 14.44 2.84 0.63
N ASN A 8 14.48 3.95 -0.11
CA ASN A 8 14.27 5.28 0.47
C ASN A 8 12.86 5.45 1.01
N PHE A 9 11.89 4.91 0.31
CA PHE A 9 10.49 4.90 0.76
C PHE A 9 10.33 4.14 2.07
N SER A 10 11.08 3.05 2.26
CA SER A 10 11.02 2.25 3.50
C SER A 10 11.37 3.07 4.74
N THR A 11 12.31 4.02 4.61
CA THR A 11 12.69 4.90 5.72
C THR A 11 11.52 5.81 6.11
N ASP A 12 10.86 6.42 5.12
CA ASP A 12 9.68 7.25 5.37
C ASP A 12 8.54 6.44 5.98
N LEU A 13 8.32 5.25 5.48
CA LEU A 13 7.27 4.37 5.98
C LEU A 13 7.53 3.98 7.45
N THR A 14 8.76 3.60 7.78
CA THR A 14 9.12 3.27 9.17
C THR A 14 8.83 4.44 10.09
N LYS A 15 9.21 5.64 9.68
CA LYS A 15 8.94 6.85 10.44
C LYS A 15 7.44 7.08 10.64
N PHE A 16 6.65 6.93 9.59
CA PHE A 16 5.20 7.05 9.66
C PHE A 16 4.59 6.04 10.63
N LEU A 17 5.02 4.79 10.56
CA LEU A 17 4.48 3.72 11.41
C LEU A 17 4.86 3.88 12.89
N THR A 18 5.95 4.58 13.20
CA THR A 18 6.38 4.81 14.59
C THR A 18 5.86 6.14 15.17
N GLU A 19 5.43 7.07 14.32
CA GLU A 19 4.81 8.32 14.78
C GLU A 19 3.32 8.11 15.02
N GLY A 20 2.71 8.90 15.87
CA GLY A 20 1.30 8.77 16.21
C GLY A 20 0.31 9.40 15.23
N VAL A 21 0.71 9.70 14.00
CA VAL A 21 -0.15 10.36 13.02
C VAL A 21 -1.00 9.36 12.26
N ARG A 22 -2.22 9.76 11.88
CA ARG A 22 -3.16 8.89 11.17
C ARG A 22 -2.89 8.81 9.68
N ASN A 23 -2.44 9.90 9.09
CA ASN A 23 -2.21 9.97 7.65
C ASN A 23 -1.01 10.83 7.35
N ARG A 24 -0.39 10.57 6.22
CA ARG A 24 0.77 11.30 5.76
C ARG A 24 1.01 11.03 4.28
N TYR A 25 1.53 12.04 3.59
CA TYR A 25 2.17 11.80 2.30
C TYR A 25 3.56 11.23 2.56
N LEU A 26 3.80 10.03 2.04
CA LEU A 26 5.09 9.38 2.08
C LEU A 26 5.77 9.61 0.74
N SER A 27 7.03 10.00 0.76
CA SER A 27 7.78 10.19 -0.47
C SER A 27 9.16 9.59 -0.34
N GLY A 28 9.65 9.05 -1.43
CA GLY A 28 11.04 8.69 -1.53
C GLY A 28 11.90 9.94 -1.70
N GLU A 29 13.20 9.75 -1.64
CA GLU A 29 14.15 10.82 -1.87
C GLU A 29 13.88 11.47 -3.23
N PHE A 30 13.99 12.79 -3.31
CA PHE A 30 13.76 13.60 -4.51
C PHE A 30 12.32 13.60 -5.03
N GLY A 31 11.36 13.06 -4.27
CA GLY A 31 9.95 13.13 -4.64
C GLY A 31 9.56 12.35 -5.88
N VAL A 32 10.35 11.38 -6.29
CA VAL A 32 10.06 10.57 -7.49
C VAL A 32 8.86 9.66 -7.32
N CYS A 33 8.49 9.37 -6.09
CA CYS A 33 7.31 8.60 -5.78
C CYS A 33 6.65 9.17 -4.53
N ASN A 34 5.35 9.40 -4.61
CA ASN A 34 4.56 9.90 -3.48
C ASN A 34 3.39 8.97 -3.23
N VAL A 35 3.17 8.63 -1.97
CA VAL A 35 2.04 7.82 -1.54
C VAL A 35 1.32 8.55 -0.43
N TYR A 36 0.02 8.76 -0.60
CA TYR A 36 -0.81 9.20 0.51
C TYR A 36 -1.27 7.97 1.27
N SER A 37 -0.80 7.82 2.50
CA SER A 37 -1.07 6.66 3.32
C SER A 37 -1.87 7.04 4.55
N ARG A 38 -2.76 6.13 4.97
CA ARG A 38 -3.57 6.30 6.19
C ARG A 38 -3.52 5.03 7.02
N ARG A 39 -3.63 5.20 8.33
CA ARG A 39 -3.92 4.11 9.26
C ARG A 39 -5.36 4.27 9.68
N THR A 40 -6.17 3.31 9.32
CA THR A 40 -7.61 3.40 9.57
C THR A 40 -8.20 2.00 9.75
N ARG A 41 -9.46 1.85 9.47
CA ARG A 41 -10.15 0.56 9.52
C ARG A 41 -11.23 0.54 8.46
N HIS A 42 -11.45 -0.63 7.93
CA HIS A 42 -12.46 -0.88 6.91
C HIS A 42 -13.30 -2.08 7.29
N LEU A 43 -14.54 -2.07 6.88
CA LEU A 43 -15.40 -3.24 6.95
C LEU A 43 -15.10 -4.10 5.73
N ILE A 44 -14.52 -5.27 5.95
CA ILE A 44 -14.12 -6.19 4.88
C ILE A 44 -14.75 -7.55 5.18
N ASN A 45 -15.62 -8.01 4.27
CA ASN A 45 -16.33 -9.29 4.40
C ASN A 45 -17.04 -9.43 5.76
N GLY A 46 -17.70 -8.37 6.21
CA GLY A 46 -18.43 -8.38 7.47
C GLY A 46 -17.60 -8.21 8.72
N LYS A 47 -16.29 -8.02 8.58
CA LYS A 47 -15.38 -7.80 9.72
C LYS A 47 -14.74 -6.42 9.63
N VAL A 48 -14.65 -5.73 10.77
CA VAL A 48 -13.86 -4.51 10.86
C VAL A 48 -12.39 -4.89 11.03
N MET A 49 -11.55 -4.41 10.12
CA MET A 49 -10.11 -4.64 10.15
C MET A 49 -9.35 -3.34 10.25
N PHE A 50 -8.29 -3.33 11.06
CA PHE A 50 -7.33 -2.23 11.04
C PHE A 50 -6.46 -2.37 9.81
N THR A 51 -6.29 -1.25 9.08
CA THR A 51 -5.63 -1.29 7.78
C THR A 51 -4.56 -0.21 7.64
N LEU A 52 -3.54 -0.56 6.87
CA LEU A 52 -2.61 0.40 6.31
C LEU A 52 -3.08 0.67 4.89
N ASP A 53 -3.49 1.90 4.62
CA ASP A 53 -4.11 2.27 3.36
C ASP A 53 -3.13 2.95 2.43
N VAL A 54 -3.20 2.58 1.16
CA VAL A 54 -2.66 3.36 0.04
C VAL A 54 -3.84 4.11 -0.56
N ALA A 55 -4.01 5.37 -0.17
CA ALA A 55 -5.14 6.18 -0.64
C ALA A 55 -4.84 6.82 -1.99
N ASN A 56 -3.59 7.04 -2.29
CA ASN A 56 -3.14 7.54 -3.59
C ASN A 56 -1.67 7.19 -3.78
N ILE A 57 -1.28 6.87 -5.00
CA ILE A 57 0.10 6.63 -5.36
C ILE A 57 0.42 7.35 -6.66
N SER A 58 1.53 8.08 -6.68
CA SER A 58 1.97 8.85 -7.82
C SER A 58 3.47 8.64 -8.01
N ILE A 59 3.87 8.36 -9.24
CA ILE A 59 5.25 8.11 -9.61
C ILE A 59 5.61 9.07 -10.73
N ASP A 60 6.82 9.65 -10.64
CA ASP A 60 7.34 10.52 -11.70
C ASP A 60 7.24 9.83 -13.06
N GLY A 61 6.76 10.56 -14.07
CA GLY A 61 6.47 10.01 -15.40
C GLY A 61 7.65 9.31 -16.05
N GLY A 62 8.87 9.79 -15.80
CA GLY A 62 10.08 9.17 -16.35
C GLY A 62 10.44 7.83 -15.71
N LEU A 63 9.81 7.49 -14.61
CA LEU A 63 10.07 6.25 -13.88
C LEU A 63 8.91 5.25 -13.95
N ARG A 64 7.84 5.60 -14.64
CA ARG A 64 6.70 4.72 -14.83
C ARG A 64 7.10 3.49 -15.65
N GLY A 65 6.48 2.35 -15.35
CA GLY A 65 6.74 1.11 -16.07
C GLY A 65 7.94 0.31 -15.55
N ASN A 66 8.65 0.81 -14.54
CA ASN A 66 9.82 0.14 -13.98
C ASN A 66 9.51 -0.68 -12.72
N GLY A 67 8.23 -0.93 -12.43
CA GLY A 67 7.82 -1.72 -11.28
C GLY A 67 7.95 -1.00 -9.93
N ILE A 68 8.20 0.29 -9.92
CA ILE A 68 8.37 1.07 -8.68
C ILE A 68 7.09 1.06 -7.85
N GLY A 69 5.94 1.26 -8.49
CA GLY A 69 4.65 1.26 -7.79
C GLY A 69 4.38 -0.06 -7.08
N MET A 70 4.58 -1.18 -7.76
CA MET A 70 4.43 -2.50 -7.15
C MET A 70 5.46 -2.74 -6.07
N GLY A 71 6.70 -2.31 -6.28
CA GLY A 71 7.75 -2.43 -5.28
C GLY A 71 7.39 -1.72 -3.99
N ILE A 72 6.83 -0.52 -4.09
CA ILE A 72 6.40 0.26 -2.94
C ILE A 72 5.21 -0.39 -2.24
N ILE A 73 4.21 -0.82 -3.00
CA ILE A 73 3.04 -1.51 -2.44
C ILE A 73 3.46 -2.79 -1.71
N ASN A 74 4.34 -3.57 -2.33
CA ASN A 74 4.85 -4.79 -1.70
C ASN A 74 5.64 -4.49 -0.44
N LYS A 75 6.43 -3.42 -0.42
CA LYS A 75 7.16 -3.01 0.77
C LYS A 75 6.21 -2.56 1.87
N MET A 76 5.19 -1.79 1.56
CA MET A 76 4.17 -1.39 2.54
C MET A 76 3.48 -2.61 3.13
N HIS A 77 3.12 -3.56 2.28
CA HIS A 77 2.47 -4.79 2.73
C HIS A 77 3.38 -5.62 3.63
N GLU A 78 4.65 -5.76 3.25
CA GLU A 78 5.65 -6.48 4.04
C GLU A 78 5.82 -5.89 5.44
N MET A 79 5.84 -4.55 5.53
CA MET A 79 6.07 -3.83 6.78
C MET A 79 4.79 -3.54 7.57
N ASN A 80 3.63 -3.86 7.03
CA ASN A 80 2.33 -3.55 7.63
C ASN A 80 2.16 -4.29 8.97
N PRO A 81 2.06 -3.57 10.10
CA PRO A 81 1.85 -4.19 11.41
C PRO A 81 0.37 -4.45 11.72
N TYR A 82 -0.55 -4.03 10.84
CA TYR A 82 -1.98 -4.14 11.06
C TYR A 82 -2.55 -5.41 10.42
N GLN A 83 -3.87 -5.49 10.29
CA GLN A 83 -4.54 -6.71 9.82
C GLN A 83 -4.54 -6.86 8.31
N ALA A 84 -4.62 -5.75 7.59
CA ALA A 84 -4.66 -5.78 6.13
C ALA A 84 -4.04 -4.54 5.53
N THR A 85 -3.62 -4.65 4.26
CA THR A 85 -3.25 -3.52 3.43
C THR A 85 -4.40 -3.26 2.46
N TYR A 86 -4.82 -2.02 2.35
CA TYR A 86 -6.00 -1.61 1.58
C TYR A 86 -5.60 -0.55 0.57
N ILE A 87 -5.89 -0.77 -0.70
CA ILE A 87 -5.55 0.16 -1.77
C ILE A 87 -6.85 0.74 -2.32
N GLU A 88 -6.99 2.06 -2.21
CA GLU A 88 -8.20 2.76 -2.59
C GLU A 88 -8.12 3.29 -4.01
N SER A 89 -9.29 3.34 -4.65
CA SER A 89 -9.53 4.14 -5.86
C SER A 89 -8.54 3.89 -6.98
N LEU A 90 -8.43 2.62 -7.40
CA LEU A 90 -7.50 2.20 -8.45
C LEU A 90 -8.01 2.63 -9.83
N LEU A 91 -7.62 3.82 -10.25
CA LEU A 91 -7.95 4.33 -11.58
C LEU A 91 -6.97 3.83 -12.65
N ASN A 92 -5.77 3.41 -12.25
CA ASN A 92 -4.80 2.84 -13.18
C ASN A 92 -5.12 1.37 -13.42
N GLU A 93 -5.63 1.05 -14.60
CA GLU A 93 -6.06 -0.31 -14.94
C GLU A 93 -4.89 -1.30 -14.95
N GLY A 94 -3.72 -0.88 -15.40
CA GLY A 94 -2.54 -1.74 -15.42
C GLY A 94 -2.12 -2.17 -14.01
N LEU A 95 -2.09 -1.22 -13.10
CA LEU A 95 -1.77 -1.51 -11.69
C LEU A 95 -2.85 -2.37 -11.06
N HIS A 96 -4.12 -2.06 -11.29
CA HIS A 96 -5.25 -2.82 -10.78
C HIS A 96 -5.16 -4.28 -11.23
N GLN A 97 -4.97 -4.51 -12.53
CA GLN A 97 -4.88 -5.86 -13.07
C GLN A 97 -3.69 -6.62 -12.51
N ARG A 98 -2.56 -5.95 -12.37
CA ARG A 98 -1.37 -6.58 -11.79
C ARG A 98 -1.59 -6.98 -10.33
N LEU A 99 -2.25 -6.14 -9.54
CA LEU A 99 -2.57 -6.47 -8.15
C LEU A 99 -3.47 -7.70 -8.08
N LEU A 100 -4.51 -7.76 -8.92
CA LEU A 100 -5.38 -8.93 -8.97
C LEU A 100 -4.61 -10.20 -9.34
N ASN A 101 -3.69 -10.09 -10.29
CA ASN A 101 -2.84 -11.22 -10.70
C ASN A 101 -1.91 -11.69 -9.58
N GLU A 102 -1.53 -10.81 -8.66
CA GLU A 102 -0.67 -11.15 -7.53
C GLU A 102 -1.45 -11.54 -6.27
N GLY A 103 -2.75 -11.78 -6.39
CA GLY A 103 -3.55 -12.32 -5.31
C GLY A 103 -4.25 -11.31 -4.44
N TRP A 104 -4.22 -10.03 -4.79
CA TRP A 104 -5.01 -9.03 -4.08
C TRP A 104 -6.48 -9.23 -4.36
N ILE A 105 -7.32 -8.99 -3.37
CA ILE A 105 -8.73 -9.34 -3.40
C ILE A 105 -9.56 -8.08 -3.63
N PRO A 106 -10.47 -8.07 -4.64
CA PRO A 106 -11.32 -6.90 -4.85
C PRO A 106 -12.32 -6.73 -3.71
N VAL A 107 -12.52 -5.48 -3.32
CA VAL A 107 -13.55 -5.11 -2.35
C VAL A 107 -14.86 -4.94 -3.11
N LYS A 108 -15.91 -5.64 -2.68
CA LYS A 108 -17.20 -5.60 -3.34
C LYS A 108 -17.81 -4.19 -3.27
N ASP A 109 -18.53 -3.84 -4.33
CA ASP A 109 -19.34 -2.62 -4.42
C ASP A 109 -18.52 -1.32 -4.27
N THR A 110 -17.25 -1.35 -4.68
CA THR A 110 -16.42 -0.14 -4.70
C THR A 110 -16.21 0.37 -6.12
N TYR A 111 -16.35 1.68 -6.29
CA TYR A 111 -16.02 2.36 -7.55
C TYR A 111 -15.52 3.77 -7.23
N PRO A 112 -14.32 4.16 -7.69
CA PRO A 112 -13.32 3.31 -8.37
C PRO A 112 -12.93 2.08 -7.55
N PRO A 113 -12.43 1.01 -8.20
CA PRO A 113 -12.20 -0.24 -7.49
C PRO A 113 -11.13 -0.13 -6.40
N CYS A 114 -11.37 -0.87 -5.32
CA CYS A 114 -10.41 -1.02 -4.22
C CYS A 114 -10.04 -2.48 -4.08
N VAL A 115 -8.84 -2.74 -3.60
CA VAL A 115 -8.37 -4.11 -3.32
C VAL A 115 -7.73 -4.17 -1.94
N TYR A 116 -7.67 -5.36 -1.36
CA TYR A 116 -7.00 -5.56 -0.08
C TYR A 116 -6.22 -6.87 -0.08
N LYS A 117 -5.33 -7.01 0.89
CA LYS A 117 -4.61 -8.25 1.15
C LYS A 117 -4.36 -8.34 2.64
N ILE A 118 -4.58 -9.52 3.21
CA ILE A 118 -4.34 -9.75 4.63
C ILE A 118 -2.83 -9.70 4.90
N ALA A 119 -2.44 -8.94 5.91
CA ALA A 119 -1.03 -8.74 6.24
C ALA A 119 -0.37 -10.05 6.69
N ASN A 120 0.88 -10.24 6.28
CA ASN A 120 1.62 -11.47 6.56
C ASN A 120 1.73 -11.74 8.07
N GLN A 121 1.98 -10.72 8.86
CA GLN A 121 2.08 -10.84 10.31
C GLN A 121 0.76 -11.28 10.93
N TRP A 122 -0.35 -10.77 10.43
CA TRP A 122 -1.67 -11.14 10.89
C TRP A 122 -1.99 -12.61 10.58
N GLN A 123 -1.66 -13.06 9.37
CA GLN A 123 -1.85 -14.46 8.98
C GLN A 123 -1.06 -15.39 9.87
N THR A 124 0.20 -15.06 10.17
CA THR A 124 1.06 -15.87 11.02
C THR A 124 0.51 -15.96 12.45
N GLN A 125 0.03 -14.86 12.99
CA GLN A 125 -0.52 -14.82 14.37
C GLN A 125 -1.85 -15.54 14.49
N ASN A 126 -2.61 -15.65 13.40
CA ASN A 126 -3.96 -16.19 13.42
C ASN A 126 -4.10 -17.51 12.65
N SER A 127 -3.00 -18.08 12.18
CA SER A 127 -3.04 -19.44 11.61
C SER A 127 -3.00 -20.46 12.76
N VAL A 128 -3.84 -21.44 12.61
CA VAL A 128 -3.99 -22.50 13.58
C VAL A 128 -3.30 -23.76 13.06
#